data_78f075fae49567b3e3fc19f98cf8a69e
#
_entry.id   78f075fae49567b3e3fc19f98cf8a69e
#
_cell.length_a   1.000
_cell.length_b   1.000
_cell.length_c   1.000
_cell.angle_alpha   90.00
_cell.angle_beta   90.00
_cell.angle_gamma   90.00
#
_symmetry.space_group_name_H-M   'P 1'
#
loop_
_entity.id
_entity.type
_entity.pdbx_description
1 polymer ?
#
loop_
_entity_poly.entity_id
_entity_poly.type
_entity_poly.pdbx_seq_one_letter_code
_entity_poly.pdbx_strand_id
1 'polypeptide(L)'
;MTEDAAIEQAKRAAVEIGIGTVMSSETVVKNSVLFSDNIFAKSTGFVKTFTVTDKFQGPDGLWTITIDAVVTEIIDEILQDELAVQTLLNAMNRPKIIFMIKEQNLIDNTPTDFAETQLIKMFYDKGFDVVDRQLVQALKGESDYTQALSGDVSAASKIASMLGADIIVIGTAKISSGGVIGAGNFQMTSGQADLNGKIVRADTGELLAIVPQARGKKPHISPSTAGINAANEASSILGSDIIGQLIKKWSTQQSNAVNVFLVVENVNFSSYMALGNHLKSQMIPGIQSAFEKGFNDGVAEFQILYEGKSQDLAMALMQNQSADASIEVTGLSGNRISAQISQ
;
A
#
# COMPACT_ATOMS: atom_id res chain seq x y z
N MET A 1 7.89 26.23 -30.96
CA MET A 1 6.71 25.60 -30.31
C MET A 1 5.61 26.68 -30.25
N THR A 2 4.37 26.37 -30.63
CA THR A 2 3.25 27.32 -30.55
C THR A 2 2.84 27.53 -29.09
N GLU A 3 2.15 28.65 -28.79
CA GLU A 3 1.63 28.94 -27.44
C GLU A 3 0.70 27.80 -26.95
N ASP A 4 -0.19 27.33 -27.82
CA ASP A 4 -1.10 26.20 -27.48
C ASP A 4 -0.36 24.91 -27.13
N ALA A 5 0.71 24.59 -27.87
CA ALA A 5 1.54 23.44 -27.58
C ALA A 5 2.27 23.57 -26.23
N ALA A 6 2.65 24.79 -25.85
CA ALA A 6 3.27 25.05 -24.54
C ALA A 6 2.25 24.94 -23.39
N ILE A 7 1.00 25.36 -23.60
CA ILE A 7 -0.09 25.19 -22.65
C ILE A 7 -0.39 23.70 -22.43
N GLU A 8 -0.47 22.91 -23.51
CA GLU A 8 -0.68 21.46 -23.39
C GLU A 8 0.49 20.77 -22.66
N GLN A 9 1.72 21.24 -22.88
CA GLN A 9 2.88 20.75 -22.14
C GLN A 9 2.85 21.15 -20.65
N ALA A 10 2.38 22.37 -20.33
CA ALA A 10 2.20 22.80 -18.95
C ALA A 10 1.11 22.00 -18.22
N LYS A 11 0.00 21.68 -18.89
CA LYS A 11 -1.03 20.77 -18.36
C LYS A 11 -0.47 19.37 -18.11
N ARG A 12 0.34 18.87 -19.05
CA ARG A 12 1.07 17.60 -18.90
C ARG A 12 1.93 17.60 -17.65
N ALA A 13 2.74 18.65 -17.48
CA ALA A 13 3.59 18.81 -16.30
C ALA A 13 2.77 18.93 -15.00
N ALA A 14 1.61 19.59 -15.02
CA ALA A 14 0.73 19.66 -13.85
C ALA A 14 0.17 18.28 -13.47
N VAL A 15 -0.19 17.46 -14.46
CA VAL A 15 -0.59 16.07 -14.25
C VAL A 15 0.59 15.25 -13.76
N GLU A 16 1.79 15.42 -14.34
CA GLU A 16 3.04 14.78 -13.87
C GLU A 16 3.37 15.17 -12.43
N ILE A 17 3.21 16.42 -12.05
CA ILE A 17 3.42 16.86 -10.65
C ILE A 17 2.34 16.27 -9.73
N GLY A 18 1.09 16.24 -10.17
CA GLY A 18 -0.01 15.59 -9.44
C GLY A 18 0.17 14.09 -9.29
N ILE A 19 0.68 13.44 -10.34
CA ILE A 19 1.04 12.00 -10.37
C ILE A 19 2.49 11.79 -9.88
N GLY A 20 3.40 12.72 -10.12
CA GLY A 20 4.85 12.55 -10.05
C GLY A 20 5.42 12.41 -8.66
N THR A 21 4.62 12.69 -7.65
CA THR A 21 4.81 12.06 -6.35
C THR A 21 4.57 10.53 -6.41
N VAL A 22 4.04 10.03 -7.54
CA VAL A 22 3.67 8.62 -7.72
C VAL A 22 4.72 7.82 -8.51
N MET A 23 5.60 8.44 -9.32
CA MET A 23 6.32 7.70 -10.36
C MET A 23 7.79 8.09 -10.57
N SER A 24 8.61 8.12 -9.55
CA SER A 24 10.06 8.25 -9.75
C SER A 24 10.85 7.03 -9.24
N SER A 25 11.03 6.01 -10.08
CA SER A 25 12.10 5.04 -9.93
C SER A 25 12.60 4.59 -11.31
N GLU A 26 13.89 4.29 -11.42
CA GLU A 26 14.55 3.89 -12.68
C GLU A 26 13.94 2.65 -13.36
N THR A 27 13.22 1.80 -12.62
CA THR A 27 12.54 0.62 -13.17
C THR A 27 11.29 1.01 -13.97
N VAL A 28 10.69 2.13 -13.66
CA VAL A 28 9.56 2.71 -14.40
C VAL A 28 10.06 3.28 -15.72
N VAL A 29 11.31 3.74 -15.83
CA VAL A 29 11.84 4.41 -17.02
C VAL A 29 11.87 3.51 -18.27
N LYS A 30 12.06 2.20 -18.15
CA LYS A 30 12.04 1.29 -19.33
C LYS A 30 10.64 0.89 -19.82
N ASN A 31 9.65 0.87 -18.92
CA ASN A 31 8.24 0.64 -19.26
C ASN A 31 7.39 1.92 -19.21
N SER A 32 7.94 3.03 -18.70
CA SER A 32 7.26 4.30 -18.48
C SER A 32 6.91 5.04 -19.76
N VAL A 33 7.62 4.80 -20.86
CA VAL A 33 7.28 5.44 -22.14
C VAL A 33 5.88 5.01 -22.59
N LEU A 34 5.54 3.72 -22.49
CA LEU A 34 4.20 3.22 -22.84
C LEU A 34 3.13 3.62 -21.82
N PHE A 35 3.48 3.62 -20.53
CA PHE A 35 2.58 4.03 -19.45
C PHE A 35 2.37 5.54 -19.45
N SER A 36 3.45 6.33 -19.56
CA SER A 36 3.38 7.77 -19.74
C SER A 36 2.55 8.14 -20.95
N ASP A 37 2.82 7.53 -22.10
CA ASP A 37 2.12 7.89 -23.34
C ASP A 37 0.63 7.57 -23.30
N ASN A 38 0.20 6.49 -22.63
CA ASN A 38 -1.21 6.16 -22.48
C ASN A 38 -1.94 7.05 -21.45
N ILE A 39 -1.29 7.36 -20.33
CA ILE A 39 -1.84 8.32 -19.35
C ILE A 39 -1.79 9.73 -19.93
N PHE A 40 -0.72 10.11 -20.60
CA PHE A 40 -0.56 11.44 -21.18
C PHE A 40 -1.40 11.65 -22.43
N ALA A 41 -1.73 10.62 -23.21
CA ALA A 41 -2.72 10.75 -24.27
C ALA A 41 -4.13 11.07 -23.73
N LYS A 42 -4.41 10.69 -22.48
CA LYS A 42 -5.65 11.02 -21.76
C LYS A 42 -5.51 12.24 -20.83
N SER A 43 -4.31 12.84 -20.72
CA SER A 43 -3.98 13.86 -19.69
C SER A 43 -4.82 15.13 -19.77
N THR A 44 -5.31 15.51 -20.94
CA THR A 44 -6.24 16.63 -21.10
C THR A 44 -7.56 16.43 -20.34
N GLY A 45 -7.96 15.20 -20.07
CA GLY A 45 -9.15 14.88 -19.28
C GLY A 45 -8.95 15.00 -17.76
N PHE A 46 -7.70 14.99 -17.28
CA PHE A 46 -7.39 15.03 -15.85
C PHE A 46 -7.28 16.44 -15.27
N VAL A 47 -7.09 17.46 -16.10
CA VAL A 47 -7.11 18.85 -15.67
C VAL A 47 -8.55 19.35 -15.65
N LYS A 48 -9.14 19.47 -14.46
CA LYS A 48 -10.52 19.98 -14.30
C LYS A 48 -10.64 21.45 -14.69
N THR A 49 -9.71 22.24 -14.21
CA THR A 49 -9.61 23.68 -14.48
C THR A 49 -8.16 24.10 -14.49
N PHE A 50 -7.81 25.07 -15.28
CA PHE A 50 -6.49 25.69 -15.24
C PHE A 50 -6.60 27.19 -15.52
N THR A 51 -5.63 27.94 -15.03
CA THR A 51 -5.45 29.36 -15.28
C THR A 51 -3.99 29.59 -15.63
N VAL A 52 -3.74 30.27 -16.74
CA VAL A 52 -2.38 30.72 -17.09
C VAL A 52 -2.02 31.87 -16.15
N THR A 53 -1.02 31.68 -15.31
CA THR A 53 -0.56 32.67 -14.33
C THR A 53 0.59 33.51 -14.86
N ASP A 54 1.39 32.94 -15.76
CA ASP A 54 2.47 33.64 -16.43
C ASP A 54 2.74 33.06 -17.81
N LYS A 55 3.16 33.92 -18.76
CA LYS A 55 3.59 33.52 -20.10
C LYS A 55 4.70 34.40 -20.61
N PHE A 56 5.73 33.80 -21.14
CA PHE A 56 6.89 34.46 -21.67
C PHE A 56 7.35 33.80 -22.97
N GLN A 57 7.69 34.59 -23.98
CA GLN A 57 8.33 34.10 -25.20
C GLN A 57 9.81 34.47 -25.19
N GLY A 58 10.68 33.46 -25.17
CA GLY A 58 12.12 33.64 -25.21
C GLY A 58 12.62 34.23 -26.54
N PRO A 59 13.87 34.73 -26.60
CA PRO A 59 14.50 35.21 -27.82
C PRO A 59 14.65 34.16 -28.91
N ASP A 60 14.58 32.88 -28.53
CA ASP A 60 14.60 31.67 -29.38
C ASP A 60 13.21 31.35 -29.98
N GLY A 61 12.20 32.18 -29.68
CA GLY A 61 10.82 31.98 -30.11
C GLY A 61 10.07 30.87 -29.35
N LEU A 62 10.66 30.30 -28.29
CA LEU A 62 9.99 29.31 -27.45
C LEU A 62 9.12 29.96 -26.37
N TRP A 63 7.94 29.37 -26.14
CA TRP A 63 7.04 29.81 -25.08
C TRP A 63 7.32 29.07 -23.78
N THR A 64 7.43 29.82 -22.70
CA THR A 64 7.39 29.32 -21.32
C THR A 64 6.04 29.73 -20.73
N ILE A 65 5.28 28.76 -20.29
CA ILE A 65 3.93 28.91 -19.72
C ILE A 65 3.90 28.36 -18.32
N THR A 66 3.42 29.19 -17.39
CA THR A 66 3.12 28.74 -16.00
C THR A 66 1.61 28.72 -15.84
N ILE A 67 1.10 27.62 -15.31
CA ILE A 67 -0.33 27.45 -15.04
C ILE A 67 -0.58 27.08 -13.59
N ASP A 68 -1.69 27.55 -13.06
CA ASP A 68 -2.34 27.00 -11.87
C ASP A 68 -3.41 26.03 -12.34
N ALA A 69 -3.31 24.74 -11.96
CA ALA A 69 -4.19 23.71 -12.43
C ALA A 69 -4.77 22.87 -11.29
N VAL A 70 -6.06 22.59 -11.35
CA VAL A 70 -6.73 21.62 -10.50
C VAL A 70 -6.79 20.28 -11.26
N VAL A 71 -6.00 19.33 -10.80
CA VAL A 71 -5.95 17.97 -11.36
C VAL A 71 -6.93 17.09 -10.60
N THR A 72 -7.69 16.25 -11.33
CA THR A 72 -8.59 15.26 -10.72
C THR A 72 -7.77 14.25 -9.92
N GLU A 73 -8.33 13.69 -8.86
CA GLU A 73 -7.74 12.51 -8.23
C GLU A 73 -7.77 11.35 -9.23
N ILE A 74 -6.61 11.11 -9.83
CA ILE A 74 -6.40 10.18 -10.95
C ILE A 74 -6.54 8.72 -10.50
N ILE A 75 -6.56 8.47 -9.19
CA ILE A 75 -6.58 7.13 -8.61
C ILE A 75 -7.77 6.32 -9.12
N ASP A 76 -8.97 6.91 -9.17
CA ASP A 76 -10.17 6.19 -9.61
C ASP A 76 -10.11 5.79 -11.09
N GLU A 77 -9.48 6.59 -11.94
CA GLU A 77 -9.33 6.29 -13.37
C GLU A 77 -8.18 5.28 -13.60
N ILE A 78 -7.09 5.37 -12.85
CA ILE A 78 -6.01 4.37 -12.86
C ILE A 78 -6.56 3.01 -12.44
N LEU A 79 -7.44 2.97 -11.44
CA LEU A 79 -8.06 1.72 -10.98
C LEU A 79 -9.00 1.08 -12.02
N GLN A 80 -9.46 1.84 -13.01
CA GLN A 80 -10.28 1.33 -14.12
C GLN A 80 -9.44 0.88 -15.32
N ASP A 81 -8.18 1.31 -15.40
CA ASP A 81 -7.24 0.90 -16.45
C ASP A 81 -6.41 -0.31 -15.96
N GLU A 82 -6.74 -1.50 -16.49
CA GLU A 82 -6.08 -2.76 -16.12
C GLU A 82 -4.58 -2.72 -16.35
N LEU A 83 -4.13 -2.10 -17.45
CA LEU A 83 -2.70 -1.98 -17.77
C LEU A 83 -1.97 -1.08 -16.78
N ALA A 84 -2.61 0.02 -16.36
CA ALA A 84 -2.07 0.92 -15.35
C ALA A 84 -1.90 0.23 -13.99
N VAL A 85 -2.92 -0.53 -13.55
CA VAL A 85 -2.85 -1.31 -12.31
C VAL A 85 -1.74 -2.36 -12.39
N GLN A 86 -1.64 -3.12 -13.49
CA GLN A 86 -0.59 -4.13 -13.66
C GLN A 86 0.82 -3.51 -13.64
N THR A 87 0.99 -2.35 -14.26
CA THR A 87 2.28 -1.64 -14.25
C THR A 87 2.67 -1.22 -12.84
N LEU A 88 1.71 -0.69 -12.07
CA LEU A 88 1.94 -0.34 -10.66
C LEU A 88 2.25 -1.57 -9.80
N LEU A 89 1.51 -2.67 -9.96
CA LEU A 89 1.76 -3.91 -9.24
C LEU A 89 3.17 -4.46 -9.52
N ASN A 90 3.61 -4.41 -10.78
CA ASN A 90 4.96 -4.83 -11.14
C ASN A 90 6.03 -3.91 -10.51
N ALA A 91 5.79 -2.59 -10.48
CA ALA A 91 6.67 -1.64 -9.81
C ALA A 91 6.75 -1.88 -8.29
N MET A 92 5.68 -2.38 -7.68
CA MET A 92 5.59 -2.77 -6.28
C MET A 92 6.15 -4.18 -5.99
N ASN A 93 6.76 -4.86 -6.97
CA ASN A 93 7.16 -6.27 -6.90
C ASN A 93 5.99 -7.23 -6.63
N ARG A 94 4.77 -6.91 -7.09
CA ARG A 94 3.56 -7.73 -6.95
C ARG A 94 3.34 -8.22 -5.52
N PRO A 95 3.04 -7.34 -4.58
CA PRO A 95 2.91 -7.72 -3.18
C PRO A 95 1.79 -8.74 -3.00
N LYS A 96 2.08 -9.79 -2.25
CA LYS A 96 1.12 -10.83 -1.91
C LYS A 96 0.30 -10.42 -0.69
N ILE A 97 -1.02 -10.47 -0.81
CA ILE A 97 -1.95 -9.94 0.19
C ILE A 97 -2.72 -11.06 0.88
N ILE A 98 -2.85 -10.96 2.19
CA ILE A 98 -3.71 -11.81 3.02
C ILE A 98 -4.85 -10.98 3.61
N PHE A 99 -6.05 -11.54 3.62
CA PHE A 99 -7.23 -10.95 4.25
C PHE A 99 -7.57 -11.69 5.53
N MET A 100 -7.85 -10.94 6.59
CA MET A 100 -8.27 -11.44 7.89
C MET A 100 -9.42 -10.56 8.39
N ILE A 101 -10.64 -10.88 7.98
CA ILE A 101 -11.84 -10.13 8.32
C ILE A 101 -12.68 -10.91 9.33
N LYS A 102 -12.89 -10.33 10.51
CA LYS A 102 -13.81 -10.87 11.49
C LYS A 102 -15.23 -10.47 11.14
N GLU A 103 -16.00 -11.39 10.56
CA GLU A 103 -17.35 -11.14 10.14
C GLU A 103 -18.38 -11.61 11.19
N GLN A 104 -19.39 -10.79 11.41
CA GLN A 104 -20.54 -11.07 12.28
C GLN A 104 -21.85 -10.78 11.51
N ASN A 105 -22.61 -11.82 11.23
CA ASN A 105 -23.92 -11.71 10.61
C ASN A 105 -25.00 -11.79 11.69
N LEU A 106 -25.67 -10.68 11.96
CA LEU A 106 -26.74 -10.57 12.94
C LEU A 106 -28.13 -10.80 12.35
N ILE A 107 -28.26 -11.04 11.04
CA ILE A 107 -29.54 -11.35 10.40
C ILE A 107 -29.89 -12.81 10.65
N ASP A 108 -28.97 -13.71 10.33
CA ASP A 108 -29.17 -15.15 10.43
C ASP A 108 -28.43 -15.75 11.63
N ASN A 109 -27.62 -14.94 12.32
CA ASN A 109 -26.77 -15.32 13.44
C ASN A 109 -25.85 -16.52 13.13
N THR A 110 -25.42 -16.62 11.88
CA THR A 110 -24.53 -17.66 11.36
C THR A 110 -23.16 -17.08 11.03
N PRO A 111 -22.08 -17.86 11.20
CA PRO A 111 -20.77 -17.46 10.67
C PRO A 111 -20.85 -17.28 9.15
N THR A 112 -20.40 -16.15 8.67
CA THR A 112 -20.35 -15.83 7.24
C THR A 112 -18.99 -15.26 6.87
N ASP A 113 -18.75 -15.13 5.57
CA ASP A 113 -17.50 -14.67 4.99
C ASP A 113 -17.73 -13.85 3.71
N PHE A 114 -18.93 -13.27 3.59
CA PHE A 114 -19.35 -12.55 2.40
C PHE A 114 -18.45 -11.35 2.12
N ALA A 115 -18.13 -10.57 3.15
CA ALA A 115 -17.30 -9.39 3.02
C ALA A 115 -15.86 -9.74 2.65
N GLU A 116 -15.25 -10.73 3.32
CA GLU A 116 -13.90 -11.19 3.03
C GLU A 116 -13.80 -11.76 1.60
N THR A 117 -14.76 -12.61 1.21
CA THR A 117 -14.79 -13.20 -0.13
C THR A 117 -14.91 -12.14 -1.22
N GLN A 118 -15.74 -11.12 -1.01
CA GLN A 118 -15.90 -10.03 -1.96
C GLN A 118 -14.63 -9.18 -2.07
N LEU A 119 -13.95 -8.91 -0.95
CA LEU A 119 -12.66 -8.21 -0.96
C LEU A 119 -11.59 -9.01 -1.70
N ILE A 120 -11.46 -10.31 -1.40
CA ILE A 120 -10.54 -11.21 -2.09
C ILE A 120 -10.79 -11.17 -3.60
N LYS A 121 -12.06 -11.36 -4.00
CA LYS A 121 -12.44 -11.31 -5.41
C LYS A 121 -12.06 -9.99 -6.07
N MET A 122 -12.35 -8.87 -5.43
CA MET A 122 -12.07 -7.55 -5.97
C MET A 122 -10.57 -7.32 -6.19
N PHE A 123 -9.73 -7.72 -5.24
CA PHE A 123 -8.28 -7.59 -5.38
C PHE A 123 -7.72 -8.55 -6.44
N TYR A 124 -8.21 -9.79 -6.46
CA TYR A 124 -7.84 -10.77 -7.49
C TYR A 124 -8.20 -10.28 -8.90
N ASP A 125 -9.44 -9.77 -9.09
CA ASP A 125 -9.90 -9.22 -10.38
C ASP A 125 -9.08 -8.01 -10.84
N LYS A 126 -8.48 -7.26 -9.89
CA LYS A 126 -7.55 -6.17 -10.17
C LYS A 126 -6.10 -6.64 -10.39
N GLY A 127 -5.84 -7.95 -10.29
CA GLY A 127 -4.56 -8.57 -10.57
C GLY A 127 -3.55 -8.55 -9.41
N PHE A 128 -4.02 -8.30 -8.18
CA PHE A 128 -3.20 -8.51 -6.99
C PHE A 128 -2.99 -9.99 -6.73
N ASP A 129 -1.82 -10.33 -6.20
CA ASP A 129 -1.53 -11.68 -5.73
C ASP A 129 -2.14 -11.87 -4.35
N VAL A 130 -3.17 -12.70 -4.23
CA VAL A 130 -3.91 -12.93 -2.98
C VAL A 130 -3.64 -14.34 -2.48
N VAL A 131 -3.38 -14.46 -1.17
CA VAL A 131 -3.25 -15.77 -0.50
C VAL A 131 -4.59 -16.48 -0.50
N ASP A 132 -4.58 -17.78 -0.84
CA ASP A 132 -5.77 -18.60 -0.77
C ASP A 132 -6.36 -18.60 0.65
N ARG A 133 -7.65 -18.30 0.72
CA ARG A 133 -8.38 -18.24 1.97
C ARG A 133 -8.34 -19.54 2.77
N GLN A 134 -8.31 -20.69 2.11
CA GLN A 134 -8.26 -21.98 2.78
C GLN A 134 -6.97 -22.15 3.60
N LEU A 135 -5.84 -21.64 3.10
CA LEU A 135 -4.58 -21.63 3.83
C LEU A 135 -4.67 -20.78 5.10
N VAL A 136 -5.33 -19.62 5.01
CA VAL A 136 -5.56 -18.75 6.18
C VAL A 136 -6.49 -19.42 7.19
N GLN A 137 -7.55 -20.06 6.70
CA GLN A 137 -8.52 -20.77 7.54
C GLN A 137 -7.93 -22.01 8.24
N ALA A 138 -6.96 -22.65 7.64
CA ALA A 138 -6.26 -23.77 8.27
C ALA A 138 -5.57 -23.37 9.59
N LEU A 139 -5.28 -22.08 9.77
CA LEU A 139 -4.67 -21.53 10.97
C LEU A 139 -5.68 -21.09 12.05
N LYS A 140 -6.98 -21.28 11.84
CA LYS A 140 -8.03 -20.83 12.80
C LYS A 140 -7.92 -21.41 14.21
N GLY A 141 -7.25 -22.54 14.37
CA GLY A 141 -6.97 -23.14 15.68
C GLY A 141 -5.78 -22.54 16.42
N GLU A 142 -4.97 -21.74 15.74
CA GLU A 142 -3.77 -21.15 16.30
C GLU A 142 -4.10 -19.90 17.15
N SER A 143 -3.35 -19.73 18.25
CA SER A 143 -3.49 -18.57 19.12
C SER A 143 -3.23 -17.27 18.36
N ASP A 144 -2.21 -17.25 17.52
CA ASP A 144 -1.83 -16.07 16.72
C ASP A 144 -2.95 -15.66 15.76
N TYR A 145 -3.70 -16.61 15.19
CA TYR A 145 -4.86 -16.28 14.33
C TYR A 145 -5.94 -15.50 15.08
N THR A 146 -6.29 -15.95 16.30
CA THR A 146 -7.30 -15.28 17.11
C THR A 146 -6.84 -13.89 17.55
N GLN A 147 -5.57 -13.73 17.91
CA GLN A 147 -4.97 -12.47 18.29
C GLN A 147 -4.92 -11.51 17.08
N ALA A 148 -4.52 -11.99 15.92
CA ALA A 148 -4.50 -11.20 14.68
C ALA A 148 -5.89 -10.67 14.32
N LEU A 149 -6.93 -11.51 14.39
CA LEU A 149 -8.33 -11.08 14.19
C LEU A 149 -8.81 -10.07 15.24
N SER A 150 -8.18 -10.05 16.41
CA SER A 150 -8.45 -9.05 17.45
C SER A 150 -7.67 -7.75 17.25
N GLY A 151 -6.85 -7.68 16.20
CA GLY A 151 -6.10 -6.49 15.80
C GLY A 151 -4.64 -6.48 16.23
N ASP A 152 -4.11 -7.58 16.79
CA ASP A 152 -2.69 -7.71 17.12
C ASP A 152 -1.85 -7.81 15.85
N VAL A 153 -1.04 -6.78 15.60
CA VAL A 153 -0.20 -6.67 14.41
C VAL A 153 0.94 -7.68 14.43
N SER A 154 1.51 -7.98 15.60
CA SER A 154 2.62 -8.94 15.70
C SER A 154 2.16 -10.37 15.36
N ALA A 155 1.01 -10.77 15.89
CA ALA A 155 0.41 -12.05 15.55
C ALA A 155 0.03 -12.14 14.05
N ALA A 156 -0.51 -11.05 13.49
CA ALA A 156 -0.83 -10.97 12.08
C ALA A 156 0.43 -11.07 11.21
N SER A 157 1.52 -10.40 11.58
CA SER A 157 2.81 -10.46 10.86
C SER A 157 3.41 -11.86 10.86
N LYS A 158 3.29 -12.62 11.96
CA LYS A 158 3.73 -14.02 11.99
C LYS A 158 2.95 -14.89 11.00
N ILE A 159 1.62 -14.75 10.97
CA ILE A 159 0.76 -15.49 10.04
C ILE A 159 1.14 -15.13 8.59
N ALA A 160 1.30 -13.85 8.30
CA ALA A 160 1.68 -13.40 6.96
C ALA A 160 3.04 -13.97 6.55
N SER A 161 4.03 -13.96 7.43
CA SER A 161 5.35 -14.54 7.16
C SER A 161 5.26 -16.05 6.88
N MET A 162 4.45 -16.80 7.62
CA MET A 162 4.21 -18.23 7.39
C MET A 162 3.60 -18.51 6.01
N LEU A 163 2.75 -17.62 5.53
CA LEU A 163 2.06 -17.74 4.24
C LEU A 163 2.77 -17.01 3.09
N GLY A 164 3.91 -16.40 3.38
CA GLY A 164 4.68 -15.61 2.40
C GLY A 164 3.92 -14.41 1.87
N ALA A 165 3.14 -13.74 2.73
CA ALA A 165 2.41 -12.53 2.39
C ALA A 165 3.21 -11.27 2.79
N ASP A 166 3.12 -10.23 1.96
CA ASP A 166 3.80 -8.94 2.16
C ASP A 166 2.89 -7.93 2.85
N ILE A 167 1.58 -8.07 2.65
CA ILE A 167 0.55 -7.14 3.13
C ILE A 167 -0.55 -7.91 3.84
N ILE A 168 -1.03 -7.35 4.93
CA ILE A 168 -2.14 -7.89 5.70
C ILE A 168 -3.27 -6.86 5.72
N VAL A 169 -4.46 -7.27 5.34
CA VAL A 169 -5.69 -6.51 5.54
C VAL A 169 -6.44 -7.12 6.73
N ILE A 170 -6.50 -6.38 7.82
CA ILE A 170 -7.20 -6.78 9.05
C ILE A 170 -8.43 -5.91 9.21
N GLY A 171 -9.57 -6.52 9.45
CA GLY A 171 -10.80 -5.75 9.60
C GLY A 171 -11.93 -6.46 10.32
N THR A 172 -13.03 -5.75 10.44
CA THR A 172 -14.29 -6.32 10.92
C THR A 172 -15.41 -6.00 9.95
N ALA A 173 -16.35 -6.91 9.83
CA ALA A 173 -17.59 -6.75 9.08
C ALA A 173 -18.76 -7.08 9.98
N LYS A 174 -19.71 -6.16 10.11
CA LYS A 174 -20.95 -6.37 10.84
C LYS A 174 -22.13 -6.23 9.91
N ILE A 175 -22.86 -7.32 9.71
CA ILE A 175 -24.04 -7.38 8.85
C ILE A 175 -25.27 -7.40 9.75
N SER A 176 -26.22 -6.53 9.49
CA SER A 176 -27.43 -6.37 10.31
C SER A 176 -28.66 -6.00 9.48
N SER A 177 -29.83 -6.09 10.06
CA SER A 177 -31.06 -5.56 9.48
C SER A 177 -31.25 -4.11 9.92
N GLY A 178 -31.50 -3.22 8.95
CA GLY A 178 -31.93 -1.84 9.17
C GLY A 178 -33.45 -1.69 9.29
N GLY A 179 -34.15 -2.81 9.47
CA GLY A 179 -35.62 -2.82 9.58
C GLY A 179 -36.32 -3.17 8.28
N VAL A 180 -37.66 -3.20 8.37
CA VAL A 180 -38.55 -3.48 7.21
C VAL A 180 -38.94 -2.18 6.57
N ILE A 181 -38.85 -2.13 5.25
CA ILE A 181 -39.30 -1.01 4.41
C ILE A 181 -40.33 -1.50 3.42
N GLY A 182 -41.32 -0.67 3.13
CA GLY A 182 -42.37 -0.97 2.15
C GLY A 182 -43.69 -0.30 2.51
N ALA A 183 -44.66 -0.47 1.63
CA ALA A 183 -46.02 0.04 1.79
C ALA A 183 -47.04 -1.04 1.41
N GLY A 184 -48.08 -1.17 2.20
CA GLY A 184 -49.15 -2.16 1.99
C GLY A 184 -48.63 -3.60 2.13
N ASN A 185 -48.99 -4.44 1.18
CA ASN A 185 -48.59 -5.87 1.20
C ASN A 185 -47.18 -6.16 0.68
N PHE A 186 -46.45 -5.13 0.28
CA PHE A 186 -45.11 -5.28 -0.25
C PHE A 186 -44.07 -4.81 0.80
N GLN A 187 -43.38 -5.77 1.40
CA GLN A 187 -42.36 -5.51 2.42
C GLN A 187 -41.00 -6.05 1.98
N MET A 188 -39.94 -5.29 2.23
CA MET A 188 -38.55 -5.67 2.04
C MET A 188 -37.77 -5.43 3.31
N THR A 189 -36.75 -6.24 3.56
CA THR A 189 -35.75 -5.98 4.60
C THR A 189 -34.66 -5.07 4.05
N SER A 190 -34.32 -4.03 4.79
CA SER A 190 -33.13 -3.24 4.53
C SER A 190 -31.93 -3.93 5.16
N GLY A 191 -31.07 -4.58 4.35
CA GLY A 191 -29.79 -5.06 4.82
C GLY A 191 -28.84 -3.89 5.04
N GLN A 192 -28.03 -3.96 6.10
CA GLN A 192 -26.96 -3.02 6.40
C GLN A 192 -25.67 -3.78 6.68
N ALA A 193 -24.55 -3.26 6.20
CA ALA A 193 -23.23 -3.77 6.52
C ALA A 193 -22.29 -2.60 6.84
N ASP A 194 -21.61 -2.70 7.97
CA ASP A 194 -20.56 -1.77 8.41
C ASP A 194 -19.25 -2.54 8.41
N LEU A 195 -18.29 -2.08 7.60
CA LEU A 195 -16.95 -2.63 7.50
C LEU A 195 -15.93 -1.59 7.91
N ASN A 196 -14.87 -2.04 8.55
CA ASN A 196 -13.66 -1.27 8.73
C ASN A 196 -12.44 -2.14 8.43
N GLY A 197 -11.31 -1.50 8.16
CA GLY A 197 -10.09 -2.21 7.87
C GLY A 197 -8.85 -1.35 8.09
N LYS A 198 -7.77 -1.99 8.43
CA LYS A 198 -6.42 -1.44 8.41
C LYS A 198 -5.52 -2.34 7.58
N ILE A 199 -4.55 -1.72 6.93
CA ILE A 199 -3.59 -2.41 6.09
C ILE A 199 -2.23 -2.25 6.73
N VAL A 200 -1.55 -3.37 6.92
CA VAL A 200 -0.27 -3.44 7.61
C VAL A 200 0.74 -4.15 6.70
N ARG A 201 1.95 -3.66 6.67
CA ARG A 201 3.08 -4.36 6.07
C ARG A 201 3.48 -5.52 6.96
N ALA A 202 3.60 -6.70 6.41
CA ALA A 202 3.84 -7.92 7.19
C ALA A 202 5.22 -7.97 7.85
N ASP A 203 6.24 -7.45 7.15
CA ASP A 203 7.65 -7.50 7.58
C ASP A 203 8.00 -6.50 8.68
N THR A 204 7.38 -5.33 8.67
CA THR A 204 7.72 -4.22 9.56
C THR A 204 6.62 -3.87 10.56
N GLY A 205 5.39 -4.35 10.34
CA GLY A 205 4.22 -3.92 11.10
C GLY A 205 3.79 -2.47 10.79
N GLU A 206 4.36 -1.84 9.76
CA GLU A 206 4.02 -0.47 9.38
C GLU A 206 2.56 -0.39 8.92
N LEU A 207 1.84 0.58 9.45
CA LEU A 207 0.48 0.88 9.03
C LEU A 207 0.51 1.61 7.66
N LEU A 208 -0.01 0.94 6.64
CA LEU A 208 -0.03 1.47 5.26
C LEU A 208 -1.30 2.27 4.98
N ALA A 209 -2.45 1.83 5.52
CA ALA A 209 -3.72 2.51 5.34
C ALA A 209 -4.71 2.18 6.47
N ILE A 210 -5.68 3.07 6.65
CA ILE A 210 -6.84 2.87 7.54
C ILE A 210 -8.09 3.30 6.81
N VAL A 211 -9.11 2.43 6.83
CA VAL A 211 -10.48 2.77 6.43
C VAL A 211 -11.37 2.61 7.65
N PRO A 212 -11.77 3.69 8.28
CA PRO A 212 -12.47 3.62 9.57
C PRO A 212 -13.88 3.07 9.44
N GLN A 213 -14.55 3.33 8.32
CA GLN A 213 -15.90 2.84 8.07
C GLN A 213 -16.23 2.86 6.58
N ALA A 214 -16.68 1.69 6.08
CA ALA A 214 -17.37 1.55 4.80
C ALA A 214 -18.74 0.99 5.08
N ARG A 215 -19.79 1.62 4.56
CA ARG A 215 -21.19 1.24 4.83
C ARG A 215 -21.90 0.88 3.56
N GLY A 216 -22.52 -0.31 3.55
CA GLY A 216 -23.46 -0.73 2.51
C GLY A 216 -24.88 -0.81 3.04
N LYS A 217 -25.85 -0.51 2.18
CA LYS A 217 -27.29 -0.59 2.52
C LYS A 217 -28.09 -0.99 1.30
N LYS A 218 -28.65 -2.20 1.33
CA LYS A 218 -29.43 -2.75 0.20
C LYS A 218 -30.74 -3.38 0.68
N PRO A 219 -31.87 -3.04 0.07
CA PRO A 219 -33.14 -3.69 0.33
C PRO A 219 -33.30 -4.97 -0.50
N HIS A 220 -33.93 -5.98 0.10
CA HIS A 220 -34.35 -7.18 -0.60
C HIS A 220 -35.52 -7.84 0.13
N ILE A 221 -36.34 -8.64 -0.58
CA ILE A 221 -37.44 -9.39 0.02
C ILE A 221 -36.91 -10.42 1.03
N SER A 222 -35.82 -11.12 0.67
CA SER A 222 -35.13 -12.02 1.59
C SER A 222 -34.17 -11.22 2.47
N PRO A 223 -34.29 -11.32 3.82
CA PRO A 223 -33.37 -10.66 4.75
C PRO A 223 -31.92 -11.05 4.54
N SER A 224 -31.65 -12.35 4.33
CA SER A 224 -30.30 -12.86 4.10
C SER A 224 -29.67 -12.25 2.83
N THR A 225 -30.43 -12.22 1.73
CA THR A 225 -29.96 -11.59 0.48
C THR A 225 -29.75 -10.08 0.64
N ALA A 226 -30.60 -9.40 1.42
CA ALA A 226 -30.41 -7.99 1.73
C ALA A 226 -29.06 -7.75 2.46
N GLY A 227 -28.74 -8.62 3.43
CA GLY A 227 -27.47 -8.60 4.15
C GLY A 227 -26.26 -8.84 3.24
N ILE A 228 -26.33 -9.87 2.39
CA ILE A 228 -25.26 -10.18 1.41
C ILE A 228 -25.01 -8.99 0.47
N ASN A 229 -26.09 -8.42 -0.09
CA ASN A 229 -25.97 -7.29 -1.01
C ASN A 229 -25.38 -6.04 -0.31
N ALA A 230 -25.74 -5.81 0.96
CA ALA A 230 -25.16 -4.74 1.75
C ALA A 230 -23.68 -4.99 2.05
N ALA A 231 -23.29 -6.23 2.38
CA ALA A 231 -21.91 -6.62 2.59
C ALA A 231 -21.07 -6.42 1.33
N ASN A 232 -21.59 -6.82 0.16
CA ASN A 232 -20.91 -6.64 -1.12
C ASN A 232 -20.68 -5.15 -1.44
N GLU A 233 -21.68 -4.29 -1.19
CA GLU A 233 -21.52 -2.84 -1.39
C GLU A 233 -20.48 -2.24 -0.45
N ALA A 234 -20.56 -2.56 0.84
CA ALA A 234 -19.59 -2.09 1.82
C ALA A 234 -18.17 -2.57 1.50
N SER A 235 -18.02 -3.84 1.06
CA SER A 235 -16.73 -4.39 0.64
C SER A 235 -16.17 -3.69 -0.60
N SER A 236 -17.03 -3.31 -1.54
CA SER A 236 -16.58 -2.56 -2.72
C SER A 236 -16.08 -1.17 -2.35
N ILE A 237 -16.73 -0.49 -1.42
CA ILE A 237 -16.27 0.80 -0.90
C ILE A 237 -14.94 0.63 -0.16
N LEU A 238 -14.88 -0.32 0.79
CA LEU A 238 -13.68 -0.60 1.56
C LEU A 238 -12.49 -0.97 0.65
N GLY A 239 -12.73 -1.86 -0.30
CA GLY A 239 -11.69 -2.34 -1.23
C GLY A 239 -11.15 -1.23 -2.13
N SER A 240 -12.00 -0.36 -2.68
CA SER A 240 -11.57 0.80 -3.48
C SER A 240 -10.72 1.75 -2.65
N ASP A 241 -11.15 2.08 -1.44
CA ASP A 241 -10.38 2.94 -0.53
C ASP A 241 -9.02 2.32 -0.16
N ILE A 242 -8.99 1.01 0.14
CA ILE A 242 -7.74 0.29 0.43
C ILE A 242 -6.78 0.38 -0.75
N ILE A 243 -7.23 0.03 -1.94
CA ILE A 243 -6.39 0.03 -3.15
C ILE A 243 -5.87 1.44 -3.42
N GLY A 244 -6.73 2.45 -3.33
CA GLY A 244 -6.34 3.84 -3.52
C GLY A 244 -5.26 4.31 -2.52
N GLN A 245 -5.42 4.00 -1.23
CA GLN A 245 -4.43 4.33 -0.21
C GLN A 245 -3.13 3.56 -0.37
N LEU A 246 -3.19 2.26 -0.74
CA LEU A 246 -2.01 1.45 -1.03
C LEU A 246 -1.21 2.05 -2.19
N ILE A 247 -1.86 2.37 -3.30
CA ILE A 247 -1.22 2.98 -4.46
C ILE A 247 -0.57 4.29 -4.06
N LYS A 248 -1.29 5.16 -3.36
CA LYS A 248 -0.77 6.47 -2.90
C LYS A 248 0.41 6.32 -1.95
N LYS A 249 0.32 5.43 -0.97
CA LYS A 249 1.40 5.21 0.01
C LYS A 249 2.65 4.62 -0.66
N TRP A 250 2.46 3.63 -1.54
CA TRP A 250 3.56 2.98 -2.24
C TRP A 250 4.27 3.92 -3.21
N SER A 251 3.51 4.71 -3.93
CA SER A 251 4.04 5.68 -4.86
C SER A 251 4.89 6.76 -4.18
N THR A 252 4.46 7.24 -3.01
CA THR A 252 5.26 8.18 -2.22
C THR A 252 6.54 7.57 -1.64
N GLN A 253 6.55 6.27 -1.37
CA GLN A 253 7.75 5.58 -0.87
C GLN A 253 8.76 5.27 -1.96
N GLN A 254 8.33 5.10 -3.21
CA GLN A 254 9.23 4.83 -4.34
C GLN A 254 9.87 6.08 -4.93
N SER A 255 9.40 7.27 -4.58
CA SER A 255 9.84 8.47 -5.26
C SER A 255 11.28 8.90 -4.97
N ASN A 256 11.92 8.51 -3.84
CA ASN A 256 13.34 8.84 -3.58
C ASN A 256 14.07 7.95 -2.57
N ALA A 257 13.41 7.25 -1.66
CA ALA A 257 14.08 6.36 -0.70
C ALA A 257 13.11 5.37 -0.04
N VAL A 258 13.56 4.16 0.21
CA VAL A 258 12.80 3.14 0.95
C VAL A 258 13.20 3.15 2.42
N ASN A 259 12.20 2.99 3.29
CA ASN A 259 12.47 2.71 4.70
C ASN A 259 12.81 1.22 4.86
N VAL A 260 14.04 0.94 5.24
CA VAL A 260 14.53 -0.41 5.52
C VAL A 260 14.76 -0.56 7.02
N PHE A 261 14.28 -1.67 7.58
CA PHE A 261 14.50 -2.04 8.97
C PHE A 261 15.66 -3.04 9.04
N LEU A 262 16.74 -2.64 9.68
CA LEU A 262 17.90 -3.49 9.93
C LEU A 262 17.84 -3.97 11.38
N VAL A 263 17.80 -5.29 11.56
CA VAL A 263 17.84 -5.96 12.85
C VAL A 263 19.13 -6.74 12.93
N VAL A 264 19.98 -6.45 13.91
CA VAL A 264 21.27 -7.07 14.09
C VAL A 264 21.31 -7.80 15.42
N GLU A 265 21.65 -9.08 15.37
CA GLU A 265 21.79 -9.95 16.54
C GLU A 265 23.26 -10.05 17.00
N ASN A 266 23.46 -10.56 18.20
CA ASN A 266 24.77 -10.73 18.84
C ASN A 266 25.52 -9.41 19.03
N VAL A 267 24.80 -8.33 19.24
CA VAL A 267 25.36 -6.97 19.41
C VAL A 267 25.66 -6.72 20.89
N ASN A 268 26.82 -6.16 21.19
CA ASN A 268 27.07 -5.50 22.47
C ASN A 268 26.90 -3.98 22.34
N PHE A 269 26.87 -3.26 23.44
CA PHE A 269 26.63 -1.81 23.41
C PHE A 269 27.68 -1.03 22.63
N SER A 270 28.96 -1.46 22.67
CA SER A 270 30.02 -0.82 21.88
C SER A 270 29.81 -1.00 20.38
N SER A 271 29.50 -2.22 19.96
CA SER A 271 29.19 -2.54 18.55
C SER A 271 27.91 -1.83 18.08
N TYR A 272 26.89 -1.69 18.97
CA TYR A 272 25.70 -0.92 18.66
C TYR A 272 26.01 0.54 18.33
N MET A 273 26.82 1.20 19.18
CA MET A 273 27.22 2.58 18.95
C MET A 273 28.11 2.73 17.71
N ALA A 274 29.04 1.79 17.49
CA ALA A 274 29.90 1.80 16.31
C ALA A 274 29.09 1.64 15.02
N LEU A 275 28.15 0.69 14.99
CA LEU A 275 27.26 0.46 13.85
C LEU A 275 26.35 1.66 13.59
N GLY A 276 25.74 2.23 14.63
CA GLY A 276 24.92 3.44 14.51
C GLY A 276 25.69 4.63 13.92
N ASN A 277 26.93 4.85 14.37
CA ASN A 277 27.81 5.87 13.81
C ASN A 277 28.20 5.57 12.36
N HIS A 278 28.49 4.31 12.05
CA HIS A 278 28.85 3.89 10.69
C HIS A 278 27.68 4.10 9.71
N LEU A 279 26.46 3.71 10.08
CA LEU A 279 25.26 3.93 9.27
C LEU A 279 24.97 5.43 9.03
N LYS A 280 25.33 6.31 9.98
CA LYS A 280 25.16 7.77 9.85
C LYS A 280 26.29 8.47 9.12
N SER A 281 27.45 7.81 8.93
CA SER A 281 28.69 8.42 8.42
C SER A 281 28.69 8.72 6.92
N GLN A 282 27.63 8.37 6.19
CA GLN A 282 27.57 8.45 4.72
C GLN A 282 28.64 7.62 3.98
N MET A 283 29.30 6.71 4.66
CA MET A 283 30.26 5.78 4.04
C MET A 283 29.60 4.67 3.23
N ILE A 284 28.33 4.40 3.50
CA ILE A 284 27.52 3.44 2.76
C ILE A 284 26.71 4.20 1.72
N PRO A 285 27.02 4.04 0.42
CA PRO A 285 26.32 4.75 -0.65
C PRO A 285 24.80 4.45 -0.63
N GLY A 286 23.99 5.47 -0.86
CA GLY A 286 22.53 5.36 -0.91
C GLY A 286 21.81 5.52 0.44
N ILE A 287 22.51 5.51 1.58
CA ILE A 287 21.90 5.84 2.87
C ILE A 287 21.71 7.36 2.95
N GLN A 288 20.45 7.79 2.99
CA GLN A 288 20.06 9.19 3.21
C GLN A 288 20.02 9.54 4.69
N SER A 289 19.51 8.63 5.50
CA SER A 289 19.47 8.77 6.96
C SER A 289 19.36 7.41 7.65
N ALA A 290 19.85 7.33 8.87
CA ALA A 290 19.74 6.16 9.73
C ALA A 290 19.32 6.58 11.15
N PHE A 291 18.31 5.90 11.69
CA PHE A 291 17.74 6.14 13.01
C PHE A 291 17.89 4.90 13.88
N GLU A 292 18.43 5.06 15.03
CA GLU A 292 18.45 4.02 16.07
C GLU A 292 17.03 3.87 16.64
N LYS A 293 16.51 2.65 16.67
CA LYS A 293 15.16 2.34 17.20
C LYS A 293 15.24 1.72 18.59
N GLY A 294 16.25 0.90 18.81
CA GLY A 294 16.44 0.25 20.09
C GLY A 294 17.64 -0.65 20.14
N PHE A 295 18.04 -0.95 21.37
CA PHE A 295 19.03 -1.97 21.69
C PHE A 295 18.56 -2.69 22.95
N ASN A 296 18.27 -3.98 22.86
CA ASN A 296 17.85 -4.80 23.96
C ASN A 296 18.28 -6.26 23.78
N ASP A 297 18.71 -6.93 24.84
CA ASP A 297 19.07 -8.34 24.87
C ASP A 297 20.00 -8.81 23.74
N GLY A 298 20.97 -7.96 23.36
CA GLY A 298 21.92 -8.27 22.31
C GLY A 298 21.36 -8.10 20.88
N VAL A 299 20.19 -7.51 20.74
CA VAL A 299 19.56 -7.17 19.46
C VAL A 299 19.53 -5.66 19.29
N ALA A 300 20.03 -5.18 18.16
CA ALA A 300 19.98 -3.78 17.77
C ALA A 300 19.03 -3.57 16.60
N GLU A 301 18.23 -2.53 16.65
CA GLU A 301 17.26 -2.18 15.60
C GLU A 301 17.55 -0.79 15.06
N PHE A 302 17.59 -0.69 13.74
CA PHE A 302 17.80 0.55 13.00
C PHE A 302 16.73 0.71 11.93
N GLN A 303 16.30 1.94 11.69
CA GLN A 303 15.51 2.32 10.53
C GLN A 303 16.37 3.16 9.59
N ILE A 304 16.53 2.71 8.36
CA ILE A 304 17.42 3.32 7.37
C ILE A 304 16.55 3.81 6.21
N LEU A 305 16.68 5.08 5.87
CA LEU A 305 16.15 5.65 4.64
C LEU A 305 17.20 5.47 3.54
N TYR A 306 16.92 4.60 2.59
CA TYR A 306 17.87 4.17 1.57
C TYR A 306 17.38 4.47 0.16
N GLU A 307 18.22 5.06 -0.66
CA GLU A 307 17.97 5.30 -2.08
C GLU A 307 18.28 4.04 -2.90
N GLY A 308 17.25 3.29 -3.26
CA GLY A 308 17.35 2.00 -3.94
C GLY A 308 16.50 0.92 -3.29
N LYS A 309 16.82 -0.34 -3.54
CA LYS A 309 16.08 -1.49 -2.99
C LYS A 309 16.75 -1.98 -1.70
N SER A 310 15.98 -2.64 -0.84
CA SER A 310 16.52 -3.28 0.39
C SER A 310 17.61 -4.30 0.10
N GLN A 311 17.55 -4.97 -1.06
CA GLN A 311 18.60 -5.89 -1.53
C GLN A 311 19.91 -5.16 -1.81
N ASP A 312 19.85 -3.97 -2.41
CA ASP A 312 21.04 -3.16 -2.71
C ASP A 312 21.67 -2.65 -1.42
N LEU A 313 20.85 -2.25 -0.44
CA LEU A 313 21.34 -1.92 0.90
C LEU A 313 22.00 -3.11 1.58
N ALA A 314 21.41 -4.31 1.51
CA ALA A 314 22.01 -5.51 2.09
C ALA A 314 23.41 -5.79 1.49
N MET A 315 23.56 -5.65 0.17
CA MET A 315 24.86 -5.76 -0.50
C MET A 315 25.81 -4.63 -0.09
N ALA A 316 25.33 -3.39 -0.03
CA ALA A 316 26.14 -2.24 0.37
C ALA A 316 26.65 -2.37 1.82
N LEU A 317 25.83 -2.89 2.73
CA LEU A 317 26.20 -3.18 4.12
C LEU A 317 27.32 -4.23 4.19
N MET A 318 27.26 -5.29 3.39
CA MET A 318 28.30 -6.31 3.34
C MET A 318 29.60 -5.82 2.70
N GLN A 319 29.53 -4.87 1.77
CA GLN A 319 30.71 -4.33 1.08
C GLN A 319 31.42 -3.21 1.85
N ASN A 320 30.67 -2.43 2.64
CA ASN A 320 31.18 -1.27 3.36
C ASN A 320 31.16 -1.52 4.88
N GLN A 321 31.94 -2.48 5.34
CA GLN A 321 31.96 -2.89 6.72
C GLN A 321 32.80 -1.94 7.60
N SER A 322 32.38 -1.77 8.85
CA SER A 322 33.16 -1.08 9.85
C SER A 322 34.14 -2.04 10.54
N ALA A 323 35.37 -1.60 10.81
CA ALA A 323 36.31 -2.41 11.57
C ALA A 323 35.86 -2.75 13.00
N ASP A 324 35.02 -1.86 13.59
CA ASP A 324 34.52 -2.02 14.96
C ASP A 324 33.14 -2.70 15.05
N ALA A 325 32.47 -2.93 13.90
CA ALA A 325 31.17 -3.57 13.83
C ALA A 325 30.92 -4.15 12.42
N SER A 326 31.54 -5.28 12.16
CA SER A 326 31.32 -6.05 10.94
C SER A 326 30.03 -6.86 11.08
N ILE A 327 29.18 -6.83 10.07
CA ILE A 327 27.90 -7.55 10.08
C ILE A 327 27.80 -8.54 8.93
N GLU A 328 27.18 -9.67 9.19
CA GLU A 328 26.79 -10.67 8.21
C GLU A 328 25.29 -10.63 8.04
N VAL A 329 24.80 -10.45 6.81
CA VAL A 329 23.37 -10.49 6.51
C VAL A 329 22.89 -11.94 6.52
N THR A 330 21.97 -12.27 7.42
CA THR A 330 21.41 -13.61 7.63
C THR A 330 20.06 -13.80 6.95
N GLY A 331 19.37 -12.71 6.61
CA GLY A 331 18.06 -12.79 5.96
C GLY A 331 17.61 -11.47 5.37
N LEU A 332 16.71 -11.58 4.38
CA LEU A 332 16.05 -10.44 3.74
C LEU A 332 14.58 -10.81 3.49
N SER A 333 13.68 -9.98 3.98
CA SER A 333 12.25 -10.12 3.75
C SER A 333 11.63 -8.75 3.54
N GLY A 334 11.21 -8.48 2.32
CA GLY A 334 10.68 -7.16 1.94
C GLY A 334 11.68 -6.04 2.26
N ASN A 335 11.30 -5.14 3.16
CA ASN A 335 12.14 -4.05 3.63
C ASN A 335 12.78 -4.32 5.01
N ARG A 336 12.84 -5.58 5.44
CA ARG A 336 13.53 -5.99 6.67
C ARG A 336 14.79 -6.79 6.33
N ILE A 337 15.92 -6.32 6.83
CA ILE A 337 17.22 -7.00 6.75
C ILE A 337 17.50 -7.57 8.15
N SER A 338 17.76 -8.86 8.22
CA SER A 338 18.29 -9.52 9.41
C SER A 338 19.78 -9.73 9.24
N ALA A 339 20.54 -9.43 10.27
CA ALA A 339 21.97 -9.57 10.27
C ALA A 339 22.48 -10.00 11.66
N GLN A 340 23.73 -10.39 11.75
CA GLN A 340 24.44 -10.64 13.01
C GLN A 340 25.81 -9.98 12.97
N ILE A 341 26.36 -9.67 14.15
CA ILE A 341 27.76 -9.24 14.25
C ILE A 341 28.66 -10.43 13.89
N SER A 342 29.56 -10.21 12.92
CA SER A 342 30.61 -11.17 12.59
C SER A 342 31.66 -11.18 13.70
N GLN A 343 31.99 -12.36 14.20
CA GLN A 343 33.06 -12.53 15.20
C GLN A 343 34.46 -12.42 14.57
#